data_041d2334328677c46b8589bd44547a63
#
_entry.id   041d2334328677c46b8589bd44547a63
#
_cell.length_a   1.000
_cell.length_b   1.000
_cell.length_c   1.000
_cell.angle_alpha   90.00
_cell.angle_beta   90.00
_cell.angle_gamma   90.00
#
_symmetry.space_group_name_H-M   'P 1'
#
loop_
_entity.id
_entity.type
_entity.pdbx_description
1 polymer ?
#
loop_
_entity_poly.entity_id
_entity_poly.type
_entity_poly.pdbx_seq_one_letter_code
_entity_poly.pdbx_strand_id
1 'polypeptide(L)'
;THKSGDGLAIARLLGEQGVFVSVWPAGEEEGHRTSPSYDTQKQICSAYRIPVVQKEKVSAGEASYDVVIDAMFGTGLSREISGALANDIDVLNQLSGWKVAVDIASGISSDDGAVLGTAFRADDTITFSFGKKGQYLWPGNEYCGKVHVVSMGITQESWLDHKPHTAVLEPEDLKKLPSRMAHTNKGSYGKLLIIAGSVNMSGAACFCAKAAYRMGSGLVRVFTCEQNRLILQTKVPEAVIVTGQENEEETLLAEQLQWADAVVFGPGIGTGQRARRMTSTVLAQCRVPLVLDADALNIIADQPELLQQAKTDIILTPHPGEMSRLTKKPVSEILTTLEQSAETFAKRFHVICVLKDFHTVTAVSDGMTYVNLSGNNGMATAGSGDVLAGKHILFMIF
;
A
#
# COMPACT_ATOMS: atom_id res chain seq x y z
N THR A 1 5.94 -28.18 -12.74
CA THR A 1 5.46 -27.55 -11.49
C THR A 1 4.03 -28.00 -11.19
N HIS A 2 3.53 -27.87 -9.95
CA HIS A 2 2.12 -28.15 -9.63
C HIS A 2 1.20 -27.22 -10.43
N LYS A 3 1.53 -25.94 -10.54
CA LYS A 3 0.78 -24.94 -11.32
C LYS A 3 0.61 -25.33 -12.79
N SER A 4 1.61 -25.96 -13.41
CA SER A 4 1.49 -26.45 -14.79
C SER A 4 0.43 -27.56 -14.93
N GLY A 5 0.23 -28.36 -13.87
CA GLY A 5 -0.88 -29.33 -13.81
C GLY A 5 -2.24 -28.63 -13.74
N ASP A 6 -2.34 -27.53 -13.00
CA ASP A 6 -3.56 -26.71 -12.92
C ASP A 6 -3.91 -26.12 -14.29
N GLY A 7 -2.92 -25.64 -15.05
CA GLY A 7 -3.12 -25.15 -16.43
C GLY A 7 -3.73 -26.21 -17.35
N LEU A 8 -3.24 -27.45 -17.27
CA LEU A 8 -3.80 -28.57 -18.05
C LEU A 8 -5.23 -28.91 -17.60
N ALA A 9 -5.51 -28.87 -16.30
CA ALA A 9 -6.86 -29.06 -15.77
C ALA A 9 -7.83 -27.98 -16.26
N ILE A 10 -7.39 -26.71 -16.28
CA ILE A 10 -8.15 -25.59 -16.83
C ILE A 10 -8.43 -25.80 -18.32
N ALA A 11 -7.42 -26.22 -19.09
CA ALA A 11 -7.59 -26.48 -20.51
C ALA A 11 -8.67 -27.55 -20.77
N ARG A 12 -8.66 -28.64 -20.01
CA ARG A 12 -9.68 -29.69 -20.09
C ARG A 12 -11.06 -29.15 -19.73
N LEU A 13 -11.20 -28.47 -18.61
CA LEU A 13 -12.49 -27.96 -18.14
C LEU A 13 -13.10 -26.94 -19.09
N LEU A 14 -12.30 -26.06 -19.68
CA LEU A 14 -12.75 -25.13 -20.72
C LEU A 14 -13.18 -25.87 -21.99
N GLY A 15 -12.44 -26.91 -22.39
CA GLY A 15 -12.80 -27.76 -23.53
C GLY A 15 -14.13 -28.48 -23.31
N GLU A 16 -14.42 -28.98 -22.10
CA GLU A 16 -15.72 -29.55 -21.71
C GLU A 16 -16.87 -28.55 -21.85
N GLN A 17 -16.60 -27.25 -21.65
CA GLN A 17 -17.59 -26.17 -21.84
C GLN A 17 -17.73 -25.72 -23.32
N GLY A 18 -17.05 -26.39 -24.23
CA GLY A 18 -17.10 -26.05 -25.67
C GLY A 18 -16.19 -24.89 -26.08
N VAL A 19 -15.28 -24.44 -25.20
CA VAL A 19 -14.28 -23.45 -25.57
C VAL A 19 -13.20 -24.10 -26.40
N PHE A 20 -12.77 -23.47 -27.51
CA PHE A 20 -11.63 -23.95 -28.28
C PHE A 20 -10.33 -23.61 -27.56
N VAL A 21 -9.62 -24.63 -27.09
CA VAL A 21 -8.42 -24.50 -26.28
C VAL A 21 -7.24 -25.19 -26.94
N SER A 22 -6.07 -24.59 -26.85
CA SER A 22 -4.80 -25.22 -27.18
C SER A 22 -3.79 -25.05 -26.06
N VAL A 23 -2.87 -25.98 -25.91
CA VAL A 23 -1.84 -25.98 -24.87
C VAL A 23 -0.47 -25.81 -25.46
N TRP A 24 0.31 -24.89 -24.92
CA TRP A 24 1.73 -24.78 -25.19
C TRP A 24 2.55 -25.24 -23.98
N PRO A 25 3.25 -26.37 -24.01
CA PRO A 25 4.03 -26.87 -22.88
C PRO A 25 5.41 -26.20 -22.85
N ALA A 26 5.52 -25.02 -22.24
CA ALA A 26 6.77 -24.29 -22.09
C ALA A 26 7.79 -25.08 -21.26
N GLY A 27 9.05 -25.15 -21.72
CA GLY A 27 10.17 -25.77 -21.02
C GLY A 27 10.25 -27.30 -21.08
N GLU A 28 9.37 -28.01 -21.79
CA GLU A 28 9.50 -29.47 -21.96
C GLU A 28 10.76 -29.87 -22.75
N GLU A 29 11.20 -29.02 -23.66
CA GLU A 29 12.40 -29.26 -24.47
C GLU A 29 13.70 -29.27 -23.64
N GLU A 30 13.71 -28.72 -22.46
CA GLU A 30 14.87 -28.63 -21.57
C GLU A 30 15.01 -29.82 -20.59
N GLY A 31 14.18 -30.87 -20.72
CA GLY A 31 14.26 -32.06 -19.87
C GLY A 31 13.94 -31.86 -18.41
N HIS A 32 13.12 -30.85 -18.06
CA HIS A 32 12.67 -30.61 -16.71
C HIS A 32 11.81 -31.77 -16.18
N ARG A 33 12.04 -32.14 -14.90
CA ARG A 33 11.21 -33.15 -14.22
C ARG A 33 9.79 -32.66 -14.07
N THR A 34 8.84 -33.40 -14.60
CA THR A 34 7.40 -33.16 -14.41
C THR A 34 6.92 -33.73 -13.08
N SER A 35 5.79 -33.25 -12.59
CA SER A 35 5.15 -33.82 -11.39
C SER A 35 4.16 -34.91 -11.79
N PRO A 36 3.88 -35.90 -10.92
CA PRO A 36 2.90 -36.96 -11.24
C PRO A 36 1.51 -36.36 -11.58
N SER A 37 1.10 -35.27 -10.94
CA SER A 37 -0.15 -34.57 -11.26
C SER A 37 -0.14 -33.96 -12.66
N TYR A 38 0.98 -33.39 -13.10
CA TYR A 38 1.15 -32.88 -14.44
C TYR A 38 1.01 -33.98 -15.48
N ASP A 39 1.71 -35.10 -15.27
CA ASP A 39 1.69 -36.25 -16.20
C ASP A 39 0.28 -36.84 -16.34
N THR A 40 -0.45 -36.93 -15.21
CA THR A 40 -1.84 -37.37 -15.21
C THR A 40 -2.73 -36.42 -16.02
N GLN A 41 -2.64 -35.11 -15.78
CA GLN A 41 -3.44 -34.14 -16.51
C GLN A 41 -3.08 -34.10 -18.01
N LYS A 42 -1.82 -34.25 -18.35
CA LYS A 42 -1.37 -34.33 -19.74
C LYS A 42 -2.00 -35.53 -20.47
N GLN A 43 -2.05 -36.71 -19.82
CA GLN A 43 -2.72 -37.90 -20.38
C GLN A 43 -4.22 -37.64 -20.58
N ILE A 44 -4.88 -37.01 -19.63
CA ILE A 44 -6.32 -36.65 -19.74
C ILE A 44 -6.53 -35.66 -20.90
N CYS A 45 -5.75 -34.60 -21.01
CA CYS A 45 -5.85 -33.63 -22.12
C CYS A 45 -5.66 -34.33 -23.48
N SER A 46 -4.73 -35.31 -23.58
CA SER A 46 -4.55 -36.09 -24.79
C SER A 46 -5.78 -36.94 -25.14
N ALA A 47 -6.43 -37.55 -24.12
CA ALA A 47 -7.67 -38.32 -24.31
C ALA A 47 -8.85 -37.40 -24.76
N TYR A 48 -8.88 -36.18 -24.29
CA TYR A 48 -9.83 -35.14 -24.74
C TYR A 48 -9.45 -34.52 -26.10
N ARG A 49 -8.35 -34.93 -26.70
CA ARG A 49 -7.81 -34.43 -27.98
C ARG A 49 -7.60 -32.89 -27.96
N ILE A 50 -7.17 -32.35 -26.85
CA ILE A 50 -6.81 -30.93 -26.76
C ILE A 50 -5.54 -30.71 -27.57
N PRO A 51 -5.54 -29.79 -28.57
CA PRO A 51 -4.38 -29.52 -29.39
C PRO A 51 -3.17 -29.04 -28.59
N VAL A 52 -1.99 -29.62 -28.89
CA VAL A 52 -0.71 -29.10 -28.41
C VAL A 52 -0.09 -28.26 -29.53
N VAL A 53 0.24 -27.01 -29.24
CA VAL A 53 0.85 -26.07 -30.20
C VAL A 53 2.36 -26.04 -30.01
N GLN A 54 3.09 -25.86 -31.08
CA GLN A 54 4.53 -25.70 -31.07
C GLN A 54 4.92 -24.24 -30.98
N LYS A 55 6.04 -23.96 -30.35
CA LYS A 55 6.56 -22.59 -30.10
C LYS A 55 6.65 -21.75 -31.37
N GLU A 56 7.16 -22.35 -32.45
CA GLU A 56 7.38 -21.69 -33.74
C GLU A 56 6.10 -21.11 -34.31
N LYS A 57 4.98 -21.82 -34.19
CA LYS A 57 3.66 -21.34 -34.65
C LYS A 57 3.13 -20.19 -33.80
N VAL A 58 3.38 -20.25 -32.49
CA VAL A 58 2.98 -19.15 -31.55
C VAL A 58 3.83 -17.91 -31.85
N SER A 59 5.16 -18.08 -31.99
CA SER A 59 6.10 -16.98 -32.23
C SER A 59 5.93 -16.34 -33.62
N ALA A 60 5.47 -17.11 -34.62
CA ALA A 60 5.23 -16.58 -35.96
C ALA A 60 3.98 -15.69 -36.04
N GLY A 61 3.17 -15.59 -34.98
CA GLY A 61 1.91 -14.82 -34.98
C GLY A 61 0.84 -15.43 -35.92
N GLU A 62 0.94 -16.69 -36.24
CA GLU A 62 -0.01 -17.41 -37.14
C GLU A 62 -1.37 -17.64 -36.47
N ALA A 63 -1.44 -17.52 -35.11
CA ALA A 63 -2.67 -17.68 -34.36
C ALA A 63 -2.97 -16.44 -33.53
N SER A 64 -4.23 -16.03 -33.51
CA SER A 64 -4.76 -15.05 -32.58
C SER A 64 -5.51 -15.78 -31.46
N TYR A 65 -5.37 -15.30 -30.26
CA TYR A 65 -6.03 -15.84 -29.07
C TYR A 65 -6.89 -14.75 -28.43
N ASP A 66 -8.12 -15.10 -28.04
CA ASP A 66 -8.96 -14.19 -27.25
C ASP A 66 -8.46 -14.10 -25.80
N VAL A 67 -7.94 -15.22 -25.28
CA VAL A 67 -7.41 -15.32 -23.91
C VAL A 67 -6.10 -16.11 -23.90
N VAL A 68 -5.11 -15.62 -23.18
CA VAL A 68 -3.82 -16.28 -22.93
C VAL A 68 -3.72 -16.57 -21.44
N ILE A 69 -3.56 -17.85 -21.08
CA ILE A 69 -3.51 -18.30 -19.68
C ILE A 69 -2.08 -18.70 -19.30
N ASP A 70 -1.48 -17.99 -18.36
CA ASP A 70 -0.19 -18.32 -17.76
C ASP A 70 -0.37 -19.30 -16.59
N ALA A 71 0.15 -20.50 -16.75
CA ALA A 71 0.21 -21.51 -15.72
C ALA A 71 1.61 -22.16 -15.59
N MET A 72 2.69 -21.38 -15.80
CA MET A 72 4.06 -21.91 -15.80
C MET A 72 4.66 -22.03 -14.40
N PHE A 73 4.76 -20.91 -13.66
CA PHE A 73 5.38 -20.85 -12.35
C PHE A 73 4.43 -20.24 -11.29
N GLY A 74 4.32 -20.90 -10.14
CA GLY A 74 3.53 -20.45 -8.98
C GLY A 74 4.40 -19.90 -7.85
N THR A 75 3.85 -19.89 -6.65
CA THR A 75 4.46 -19.34 -5.42
C THR A 75 5.79 -20.01 -5.01
N GLY A 76 6.11 -21.18 -5.53
CA GLY A 76 7.38 -21.89 -5.25
C GLY A 76 8.57 -21.42 -6.10
N LEU A 77 8.44 -20.38 -6.91
CA LEU A 77 9.54 -19.85 -7.70
C LEU A 77 10.50 -19.07 -6.78
N SER A 78 11.77 -19.51 -6.72
CA SER A 78 12.79 -18.91 -5.86
C SER A 78 14.09 -18.54 -6.61
N ARG A 79 14.10 -18.72 -7.93
CA ARG A 79 15.26 -18.42 -8.79
C ARG A 79 14.86 -17.60 -9.99
N GLU A 80 15.81 -16.86 -10.55
CA GLU A 80 15.59 -16.10 -11.78
C GLU A 80 15.23 -17.01 -12.96
N ILE A 81 14.30 -16.54 -13.77
CA ILE A 81 13.94 -17.16 -15.05
C ILE A 81 14.88 -16.60 -16.11
N SER A 82 15.56 -17.51 -16.83
CA SER A 82 16.53 -17.17 -17.88
C SER A 82 16.45 -18.16 -19.03
N GLY A 83 17.20 -17.90 -20.09
CA GLY A 83 17.30 -18.80 -21.25
C GLY A 83 16.00 -18.96 -22.03
N ALA A 84 15.68 -20.19 -22.43
CA ALA A 84 14.52 -20.50 -23.27
C ALA A 84 13.19 -20.12 -22.60
N LEU A 85 13.07 -20.33 -21.28
CA LEU A 85 11.87 -19.99 -20.52
C LEU A 85 11.62 -18.49 -20.44
N ALA A 86 12.68 -17.67 -20.36
CA ALA A 86 12.55 -16.22 -20.42
C ALA A 86 12.01 -15.78 -21.79
N ASN A 87 12.56 -16.34 -22.87
CA ASN A 87 12.07 -16.09 -24.22
C ASN A 87 10.59 -16.51 -24.40
N ASP A 88 10.17 -17.61 -23.75
CA ASP A 88 8.78 -18.07 -23.80
C ASP A 88 7.83 -17.05 -23.15
N ILE A 89 8.21 -16.49 -21.99
CA ILE A 89 7.45 -15.42 -21.33
C ILE A 89 7.37 -14.17 -22.21
N ASP A 90 8.48 -13.79 -22.85
CA ASP A 90 8.51 -12.63 -23.73
C ASP A 90 7.58 -12.81 -24.94
N VAL A 91 7.55 -14.02 -25.53
CA VAL A 91 6.59 -14.37 -26.60
C VAL A 91 5.16 -14.26 -26.10
N LEU A 92 4.83 -14.82 -24.93
CA LEU A 92 3.50 -14.74 -24.34
C LEU A 92 3.06 -13.28 -24.07
N ASN A 93 3.99 -12.45 -23.61
CA ASN A 93 3.71 -11.02 -23.38
C ASN A 93 3.38 -10.25 -24.67
N GLN A 94 3.91 -10.71 -25.83
CA GLN A 94 3.66 -10.09 -27.13
C GLN A 94 2.36 -10.56 -27.79
N LEU A 95 1.77 -11.69 -27.36
CA LEU A 95 0.50 -12.16 -27.90
C LEU A 95 -0.62 -11.15 -27.60
N SER A 96 -1.49 -11.00 -28.59
CA SER A 96 -2.77 -10.31 -28.40
C SER A 96 -3.73 -11.17 -27.56
N GLY A 97 -4.78 -10.55 -27.03
CA GLY A 97 -5.79 -11.21 -26.20
C GLY A 97 -5.66 -10.89 -24.73
N TRP A 98 -6.67 -11.25 -23.96
CA TRP A 98 -6.76 -11.01 -22.53
C TRP A 98 -5.83 -11.97 -21.77
N LYS A 99 -4.97 -11.44 -20.94
CA LYS A 99 -3.92 -12.22 -20.25
C LYS A 99 -4.33 -12.55 -18.83
N VAL A 100 -4.40 -13.84 -18.50
CA VAL A 100 -4.81 -14.33 -17.18
C VAL A 100 -3.70 -15.16 -16.56
N ALA A 101 -3.27 -14.78 -15.36
CA ALA A 101 -2.33 -15.58 -14.58
C ALA A 101 -3.07 -16.49 -13.59
N VAL A 102 -2.65 -17.74 -13.51
CA VAL A 102 -3.12 -18.70 -12.52
C VAL A 102 -2.27 -18.55 -11.26
N ASP A 103 -2.89 -18.32 -10.13
CA ASP A 103 -2.32 -18.15 -8.81
C ASP A 103 -1.43 -16.90 -8.65
N ILE A 104 -0.38 -16.73 -9.43
CA ILE A 104 0.48 -15.54 -9.49
C ILE A 104 1.10 -15.44 -10.89
N ALA A 105 1.38 -14.27 -11.40
CA ALA A 105 2.06 -14.10 -12.67
C ALA A 105 3.45 -14.75 -12.63
N SER A 106 3.74 -15.59 -13.63
CA SER A 106 5.03 -16.29 -13.70
C SER A 106 6.18 -15.30 -13.75
N GLY A 107 7.17 -15.51 -12.89
CA GLY A 107 8.32 -14.63 -12.74
C GLY A 107 8.21 -13.61 -11.59
N ILE A 108 7.08 -13.54 -10.90
CA ILE A 108 6.90 -12.68 -9.73
C ILE A 108 7.09 -13.50 -8.45
N SER A 109 7.92 -12.98 -7.55
CA SER A 109 8.07 -13.48 -6.18
C SER A 109 6.79 -13.28 -5.38
N SER A 110 6.27 -14.33 -4.76
CA SER A 110 5.05 -14.27 -3.94
C SER A 110 5.23 -13.46 -2.66
N ASP A 111 6.45 -13.33 -2.17
CA ASP A 111 6.74 -12.78 -0.85
C ASP A 111 6.93 -11.27 -0.84
N ASP A 112 7.54 -10.71 -1.90
CA ASP A 112 7.93 -9.31 -1.97
C ASP A 112 7.59 -8.62 -3.31
N GLY A 113 7.14 -9.37 -4.32
CA GLY A 113 6.80 -8.83 -5.64
C GLY A 113 8.00 -8.58 -6.56
N ALA A 114 9.18 -9.03 -6.19
CA ALA A 114 10.36 -8.92 -7.04
C ALA A 114 10.17 -9.66 -8.37
N VAL A 115 10.68 -9.06 -9.45
CA VAL A 115 10.74 -9.72 -10.76
C VAL A 115 11.97 -10.62 -10.81
N LEU A 116 11.74 -11.91 -10.93
CA LEU A 116 12.80 -12.93 -10.96
C LEU A 116 13.26 -13.17 -12.41
N GLY A 117 14.07 -12.26 -12.93
CA GLY A 117 14.58 -12.24 -14.29
C GLY A 117 13.59 -11.62 -15.28
N THR A 118 12.58 -12.36 -15.70
CA THR A 118 11.45 -11.85 -16.51
C THR A 118 10.12 -12.29 -15.90
N ALA A 119 9.02 -11.60 -16.24
CA ALA A 119 7.69 -11.94 -15.74
C ALA A 119 6.60 -11.78 -16.80
N PHE A 120 5.59 -12.63 -16.70
CA PHE A 120 4.35 -12.54 -17.46
C PHE A 120 3.54 -11.32 -17.01
N ARG A 121 2.97 -10.56 -17.95
CA ARG A 121 2.10 -9.40 -17.67
C ARG A 121 0.65 -9.80 -17.84
N ALA A 122 -0.02 -10.05 -16.74
CA ALA A 122 -1.43 -10.39 -16.71
C ALA A 122 -2.32 -9.14 -16.67
N ASP A 123 -3.50 -9.23 -17.30
CA ASP A 123 -4.62 -8.30 -17.09
C ASP A 123 -5.40 -8.68 -15.83
N ASP A 124 -5.57 -9.98 -15.59
CA ASP A 124 -6.17 -10.54 -14.38
C ASP A 124 -5.32 -11.66 -13.80
N THR A 125 -5.28 -11.77 -12.48
CA THR A 125 -4.71 -12.93 -11.76
C THR A 125 -5.79 -13.58 -10.91
N ILE A 126 -6.03 -14.87 -11.10
CA ILE A 126 -6.93 -15.69 -10.28
C ILE A 126 -6.08 -16.42 -9.25
N THR A 127 -6.09 -15.95 -8.01
CA THR A 127 -5.28 -16.49 -6.92
C THR A 127 -6.10 -17.35 -5.96
N PHE A 128 -5.48 -18.37 -5.37
CA PHE A 128 -6.18 -19.37 -4.58
C PHE A 128 -6.09 -19.08 -3.08
N SER A 129 -7.23 -19.15 -2.41
CA SER A 129 -7.48 -19.01 -0.96
C SER A 129 -7.10 -17.64 -0.39
N PHE A 130 -5.89 -17.16 -0.63
CA PHE A 130 -5.39 -15.89 -0.08
C PHE A 130 -4.58 -15.15 -1.14
N GLY A 131 -4.64 -13.82 -1.13
CA GLY A 131 -3.75 -12.98 -1.89
C GLY A 131 -2.30 -13.14 -1.40
N LYS A 132 -1.33 -13.07 -2.32
CA LYS A 132 0.10 -13.11 -2.01
C LYS A 132 0.64 -11.68 -1.98
N LYS A 133 1.52 -11.35 -1.05
CA LYS A 133 2.06 -9.97 -0.91
C LYS A 133 2.64 -9.45 -2.22
N GLY A 134 3.37 -10.30 -2.94
CA GLY A 134 3.98 -9.95 -4.20
C GLY A 134 3.00 -9.57 -5.32
N GLN A 135 1.72 -9.88 -5.19
CA GLN A 135 0.68 -9.45 -6.15
C GLN A 135 0.26 -7.99 -5.94
N TYR A 136 0.51 -7.45 -4.76
CA TYR A 136 0.06 -6.13 -4.35
C TYR A 136 1.20 -5.13 -4.16
N LEU A 137 2.41 -5.60 -3.86
CA LEU A 137 3.58 -4.75 -3.69
C LEU A 137 4.29 -4.52 -5.03
N TRP A 138 4.92 -3.35 -5.16
CA TRP A 138 5.73 -3.02 -6.33
C TRP A 138 7.05 -3.82 -6.31
N PRO A 139 7.53 -4.31 -7.48
CA PRO A 139 6.99 -4.14 -8.82
C PRO A 139 5.93 -5.17 -9.24
N GLY A 140 5.65 -6.21 -8.45
CA GLY A 140 4.79 -7.33 -8.83
C GLY A 140 3.35 -6.94 -9.17
N ASN A 141 2.82 -5.90 -8.53
CA ASN A 141 1.48 -5.38 -8.82
C ASN A 141 1.31 -4.91 -10.29
N GLU A 142 2.39 -4.47 -10.95
CA GLU A 142 2.34 -4.08 -12.38
C GLU A 142 2.24 -5.27 -13.33
N TYR A 143 2.51 -6.48 -12.83
CA TYR A 143 2.50 -7.72 -13.61
C TYR A 143 1.28 -8.58 -13.34
N CYS A 144 0.67 -8.44 -12.17
CA CYS A 144 -0.44 -9.30 -11.75
C CYS A 144 -1.82 -8.77 -12.19
N GLY A 145 -1.91 -7.54 -12.68
CA GLY A 145 -3.18 -6.94 -13.09
C GLY A 145 -4.20 -6.92 -11.95
N LYS A 146 -5.48 -7.14 -12.26
CA LYS A 146 -6.53 -7.22 -11.24
C LYS A 146 -6.52 -8.59 -10.57
N VAL A 147 -6.30 -8.62 -9.26
CA VAL A 147 -6.23 -9.86 -8.47
C VAL A 147 -7.62 -10.28 -7.98
N HIS A 148 -8.00 -11.52 -8.29
CA HIS A 148 -9.24 -12.15 -7.84
C HIS A 148 -8.91 -13.31 -6.92
N VAL A 149 -9.31 -13.21 -5.65
CA VAL A 149 -9.12 -14.27 -4.66
C VAL A 149 -10.28 -15.24 -4.71
N VAL A 150 -9.98 -16.53 -4.97
CA VAL A 150 -10.97 -17.59 -5.05
C VAL A 150 -10.73 -18.58 -3.91
N SER A 151 -11.77 -18.83 -3.10
CA SER A 151 -11.68 -19.78 -2.00
C SER A 151 -11.50 -21.23 -2.51
N MET A 152 -10.53 -21.93 -1.93
CA MET A 152 -10.30 -23.38 -2.14
C MET A 152 -10.69 -24.22 -0.92
N GLY A 153 -11.48 -23.63 0.00
CA GLY A 153 -11.89 -24.30 1.24
C GLY A 153 -10.83 -24.30 2.34
N ILE A 154 -9.73 -23.57 2.18
CA ILE A 154 -8.76 -23.34 3.26
C ILE A 154 -9.29 -22.23 4.13
N THR A 155 -9.57 -22.53 5.41
CA THR A 155 -10.12 -21.57 6.37
C THR A 155 -9.05 -21.07 7.35
N GLN A 156 -9.39 -20.04 8.14
CA GLN A 156 -8.47 -19.47 9.12
C GLN A 156 -8.05 -20.47 10.20
N GLU A 157 -8.88 -21.46 10.50
CA GLU A 157 -8.57 -22.53 11.45
C GLU A 157 -7.38 -23.40 11.02
N SER A 158 -7.10 -23.43 9.70
CA SER A 158 -5.92 -24.15 9.16
C SER A 158 -4.59 -23.44 9.43
N TRP A 159 -4.59 -22.18 9.86
CA TRP A 159 -3.36 -21.45 10.16
C TRP A 159 -2.64 -21.97 11.41
N LEU A 160 -3.36 -22.62 12.34
CA LEU A 160 -2.82 -23.10 13.62
C LEU A 160 -2.06 -21.97 14.33
N ASP A 161 -0.76 -22.19 14.61
CA ASP A 161 0.10 -21.21 15.27
C ASP A 161 0.81 -20.24 14.29
N HIS A 162 0.58 -20.41 12.97
CA HIS A 162 1.22 -19.62 11.92
C HIS A 162 0.28 -18.56 11.34
N LYS A 163 -0.21 -17.66 12.19
CA LYS A 163 -1.05 -16.54 11.72
C LYS A 163 -0.25 -15.61 10.82
N PRO A 164 -0.84 -15.18 9.68
CA PRO A 164 -0.19 -14.16 8.85
C PRO A 164 -0.04 -12.87 9.66
N HIS A 165 1.10 -12.20 9.52
CA HIS A 165 1.36 -10.91 10.13
C HIS A 165 1.03 -9.72 9.21
N THR A 166 0.69 -10.00 7.95
CA THR A 166 0.26 -9.01 6.97
C THR A 166 -1.21 -9.27 6.59
N ALA A 167 -2.01 -8.22 6.62
CA ALA A 167 -3.41 -8.26 6.25
C ALA A 167 -3.75 -7.17 5.22
N VAL A 168 -4.79 -7.39 4.45
CA VAL A 168 -5.37 -6.40 3.54
C VAL A 168 -6.59 -5.78 4.24
N LEU A 169 -6.75 -4.47 4.10
CA LEU A 169 -7.95 -3.77 4.54
C LEU A 169 -9.02 -3.87 3.45
N GLU A 170 -10.17 -4.40 3.80
CA GLU A 170 -11.33 -4.57 2.91
C GLU A 170 -12.43 -3.54 3.23
N PRO A 171 -13.36 -3.25 2.30
CA PRO A 171 -14.47 -2.33 2.56
C PRO A 171 -15.30 -2.70 3.78
N GLU A 172 -15.38 -3.99 4.11
CA GLU A 172 -16.08 -4.52 5.27
C GLU A 172 -15.48 -4.05 6.60
N ASP A 173 -14.18 -3.77 6.64
CA ASP A 173 -13.50 -3.25 7.84
C ASP A 173 -14.00 -1.86 8.21
N LEU A 174 -14.52 -1.10 7.26
CA LEU A 174 -15.15 0.21 7.53
C LEU A 174 -16.38 0.09 8.45
N LYS A 175 -17.04 -1.09 8.50
CA LYS A 175 -18.17 -1.34 9.40
C LYS A 175 -17.74 -1.39 10.87
N LYS A 176 -16.44 -1.54 11.16
CA LYS A 176 -15.87 -1.50 12.52
C LYS A 176 -15.75 -0.08 13.05
N LEU A 177 -15.86 0.94 12.16
CA LEU A 177 -15.86 2.34 12.59
C LEU A 177 -17.09 2.62 13.44
N PRO A 178 -16.93 3.34 14.58
CA PRO A 178 -18.05 3.65 15.45
C PRO A 178 -19.06 4.56 14.74
N SER A 179 -20.34 4.23 14.88
CA SER A 179 -21.41 5.08 14.37
C SER A 179 -21.66 6.28 15.28
N ARG A 180 -22.05 7.41 14.70
CA ARG A 180 -22.45 8.59 15.48
C ARG A 180 -23.78 8.33 16.18
N MET A 181 -23.83 8.66 17.48
CA MET A 181 -25.07 8.60 18.25
C MET A 181 -25.94 9.82 17.96
N ALA A 182 -27.27 9.67 18.06
CA ALA A 182 -28.23 10.73 17.77
C ALA A 182 -28.14 11.91 18.75
N HIS A 183 -27.89 11.65 20.03
CA HIS A 183 -27.84 12.69 21.08
C HIS A 183 -26.39 13.03 21.42
N THR A 184 -25.78 13.91 20.64
CA THR A 184 -24.37 14.35 20.80
C THR A 184 -24.21 15.83 20.43
N ASN A 185 -23.08 16.40 20.79
CA ASN A 185 -22.68 17.76 20.43
C ASN A 185 -21.26 17.79 19.84
N LYS A 186 -20.81 18.95 19.37
CA LYS A 186 -19.48 19.09 18.75
C LYS A 186 -18.32 18.64 19.65
N GLY A 187 -18.45 18.74 20.97
CA GLY A 187 -17.42 18.27 21.91
C GLY A 187 -17.32 16.76 22.01
N SER A 188 -18.37 16.02 21.61
CA SER A 188 -18.38 14.54 21.62
C SER A 188 -17.50 13.92 20.52
N TYR A 189 -17.04 14.72 19.55
CA TYR A 189 -16.28 14.24 18.38
C TYR A 189 -14.86 14.79 18.34
N GLY A 190 -14.29 15.03 19.52
CA GLY A 190 -12.89 15.37 19.73
C GLY A 190 -12.48 16.79 19.31
N LYS A 191 -11.36 17.21 19.87
CA LYS A 191 -10.70 18.50 19.68
C LYS A 191 -9.40 18.27 18.92
N LEU A 192 -9.37 18.63 17.66
CA LEU A 192 -8.21 18.48 16.82
C LEU A 192 -7.40 19.78 16.75
N LEU A 193 -6.11 19.69 17.07
CA LEU A 193 -5.13 20.74 16.79
C LEU A 193 -4.36 20.39 15.51
N ILE A 194 -4.39 21.28 14.54
CA ILE A 194 -3.60 21.19 13.31
C ILE A 194 -2.52 22.27 13.37
N ILE A 195 -1.26 21.86 13.39
CA ILE A 195 -0.10 22.76 13.33
C ILE A 195 0.45 22.66 11.92
N ALA A 196 0.06 23.59 11.06
CA ALA A 196 0.31 23.50 9.61
C ALA A 196 0.36 24.89 8.97
N GLY A 197 1.02 24.96 7.83
CA GLY A 197 1.11 26.17 7.02
C GLY A 197 2.17 27.15 7.50
N SER A 198 2.87 27.72 6.55
CA SER A 198 3.80 28.84 6.69
C SER A 198 3.47 29.89 5.63
N VAL A 199 4.26 30.95 5.55
CA VAL A 199 4.10 31.97 4.50
C VAL A 199 4.12 31.30 3.12
N ASN A 200 3.11 31.56 2.30
CA ASN A 200 2.84 30.94 0.98
C ASN A 200 2.37 29.48 1.01
N MET A 201 2.19 28.87 2.19
CA MET A 201 1.77 27.46 2.34
C MET A 201 0.42 27.32 3.09
N SER A 202 -0.47 28.30 2.95
CA SER A 202 -1.81 28.28 3.57
C SER A 202 -2.69 27.11 3.08
N GLY A 203 -2.43 26.63 1.85
CA GLY A 203 -3.16 25.50 1.25
C GLY A 203 -3.07 24.21 2.05
N ALA A 204 -1.89 23.88 2.58
CA ALA A 204 -1.65 22.70 3.39
C ALA A 204 -2.55 22.70 4.66
N ALA A 205 -2.55 23.80 5.42
CA ALA A 205 -3.42 23.95 6.57
C ALA A 205 -4.91 23.91 6.22
N CYS A 206 -5.29 24.50 5.08
CA CYS A 206 -6.66 24.49 4.58
C CYS A 206 -7.14 23.08 4.24
N PHE A 207 -6.33 22.29 3.52
CA PHE A 207 -6.68 20.92 3.14
C PHE A 207 -6.77 20.00 4.36
N CYS A 208 -5.84 20.09 5.30
CA CYS A 208 -5.91 19.35 6.56
C CYS A 208 -7.19 19.65 7.34
N ALA A 209 -7.52 20.93 7.52
CA ALA A 209 -8.69 21.34 8.30
C ALA A 209 -10.01 20.91 7.64
N LYS A 210 -10.14 21.08 6.31
CA LYS A 210 -11.31 20.61 5.57
C LYS A 210 -11.47 19.09 5.62
N ALA A 211 -10.37 18.37 5.49
CA ALA A 211 -10.38 16.91 5.58
C ALA A 211 -10.83 16.45 6.96
N ALA A 212 -10.32 17.06 8.02
CA ALA A 212 -10.70 16.77 9.40
C ALA A 212 -12.20 16.94 9.63
N TYR A 213 -12.79 18.07 9.20
CA TYR A 213 -14.24 18.26 9.30
C TYR A 213 -15.04 17.25 8.49
N ARG A 214 -14.62 16.96 7.27
CA ARG A 214 -15.30 15.94 6.44
C ARG A 214 -15.25 14.54 7.02
N MET A 215 -14.19 14.23 7.77
CA MET A 215 -14.08 12.98 8.51
C MET A 215 -14.87 13.00 9.81
N GLY A 216 -15.30 14.17 10.28
CA GLY A 216 -16.20 14.26 11.40
C GLY A 216 -15.62 14.82 12.69
N SER A 217 -14.44 15.44 12.69
CA SER A 217 -13.91 16.13 13.86
C SER A 217 -14.90 17.19 14.36
N GLY A 218 -15.12 17.22 15.67
CA GLY A 218 -16.10 18.13 16.28
C GLY A 218 -15.60 19.55 16.40
N LEU A 219 -14.35 19.74 16.79
CA LEU A 219 -13.70 21.05 16.96
C LEU A 219 -12.30 20.99 16.35
N VAL A 220 -11.99 21.95 15.48
CA VAL A 220 -10.66 22.07 14.86
C VAL A 220 -10.06 23.43 15.19
N ARG A 221 -8.84 23.43 15.72
CA ARG A 221 -7.97 24.60 15.80
C ARG A 221 -6.82 24.46 14.83
N VAL A 222 -6.47 25.55 14.15
CA VAL A 222 -5.31 25.60 13.26
C VAL A 222 -4.30 26.59 13.82
N PHE A 223 -3.14 26.06 14.24
CA PHE A 223 -2.00 26.85 14.66
C PHE A 223 -1.11 27.12 13.43
N THR A 224 -0.92 28.38 13.08
CA THR A 224 -0.24 28.79 11.85
C THR A 224 0.41 30.16 11.98
N CYS A 225 1.03 30.68 10.91
CA CYS A 225 1.53 32.05 10.88
C CYS A 225 0.41 33.08 10.64
N GLU A 226 0.61 34.33 11.09
CA GLU A 226 -0.40 35.39 11.00
C GLU A 226 -0.85 35.67 9.57
N GLN A 227 0.03 35.55 8.58
CA GLN A 227 -0.28 35.76 7.18
C GLN A 227 -1.36 34.81 6.64
N ASN A 228 -1.55 33.65 7.27
CA ASN A 228 -2.53 32.66 6.86
C ASN A 228 -3.91 32.90 7.49
N ARG A 229 -4.03 33.73 8.53
CA ARG A 229 -5.27 33.97 9.30
C ARG A 229 -6.45 34.28 8.39
N LEU A 230 -6.38 35.33 7.60
CA LEU A 230 -7.50 35.78 6.76
C LEU A 230 -7.85 34.73 5.71
N ILE A 231 -6.84 34.10 5.13
CA ILE A 231 -7.02 33.05 4.11
C ILE A 231 -7.80 31.87 4.70
N LEU A 232 -7.40 31.39 5.88
CA LEU A 232 -8.05 30.26 6.53
C LEU A 232 -9.44 30.59 7.05
N GLN A 233 -9.65 31.76 7.65
CA GLN A 233 -10.98 32.21 8.07
C GLN A 233 -11.97 32.30 6.89
N THR A 234 -11.46 32.64 5.70
CA THR A 234 -12.28 32.68 4.48
C THR A 234 -12.55 31.26 3.93
N LYS A 235 -11.57 30.37 4.00
CA LYS A 235 -11.65 29.04 3.35
C LYS A 235 -12.21 27.94 4.25
N VAL A 236 -12.06 28.08 5.58
CA VAL A 236 -12.50 27.13 6.61
C VAL A 236 -13.06 27.93 7.80
N PRO A 237 -14.18 28.62 7.62
CA PRO A 237 -14.73 29.53 8.64
C PRO A 237 -15.12 28.83 9.96
N GLU A 238 -15.31 27.50 9.93
CA GLU A 238 -15.63 26.69 11.10
C GLU A 238 -14.42 26.47 12.03
N ALA A 239 -13.19 26.63 11.52
CA ALA A 239 -11.97 26.41 12.29
C ALA A 239 -11.57 27.65 13.08
N VAL A 240 -11.10 27.43 14.30
CA VAL A 240 -10.49 28.49 15.12
C VAL A 240 -9.02 28.64 14.71
N ILE A 241 -8.65 29.82 14.23
CA ILE A 241 -7.29 30.11 13.81
C ILE A 241 -6.50 30.73 14.96
N VAL A 242 -5.39 30.09 15.32
CA VAL A 242 -4.47 30.51 16.38
C VAL A 242 -3.14 30.92 15.74
N THR A 243 -2.73 32.14 16.01
CA THR A 243 -1.44 32.69 15.55
C THR A 243 -0.78 33.41 16.73
N GLY A 244 0.52 33.24 16.86
CA GLY A 244 1.32 33.88 17.91
C GLY A 244 2.41 34.79 17.36
N GLN A 245 2.86 35.75 18.17
CA GLN A 245 4.11 36.45 17.91
C GLN A 245 5.30 35.55 18.25
N GLU A 246 6.45 35.79 17.62
CA GLU A 246 7.62 34.89 17.72
C GLU A 246 8.09 34.67 19.18
N ASN A 247 8.01 35.66 20.02
CA ASN A 247 8.40 35.61 21.43
C ASN A 247 7.41 34.85 22.34
N GLU A 248 6.17 34.68 21.93
CA GLU A 248 5.11 34.00 22.69
C GLU A 248 4.71 32.65 22.11
N GLU A 249 5.24 32.31 20.94
CA GLU A 249 4.78 31.19 20.14
C GLU A 249 4.92 29.85 20.87
N GLU A 250 6.02 29.61 21.57
CA GLU A 250 6.23 28.35 22.30
C GLU A 250 5.25 28.17 23.47
N THR A 251 4.99 29.24 24.20
CA THR A 251 4.01 29.22 25.32
C THR A 251 2.61 28.97 24.76
N LEU A 252 2.24 29.72 23.75
CA LEU A 252 0.92 29.58 23.11
C LEU A 252 0.75 28.17 22.48
N LEU A 253 1.79 27.62 21.84
CA LEU A 253 1.77 26.27 21.31
C LEU A 253 1.55 25.24 22.43
N ALA A 254 2.23 25.37 23.56
CA ALA A 254 2.07 24.50 24.72
C ALA A 254 0.61 24.53 25.25
N GLU A 255 -0.02 25.70 25.33
CA GLU A 255 -1.44 25.84 25.70
C GLU A 255 -2.36 25.11 24.69
N GLN A 256 -2.08 25.24 23.38
CA GLN A 256 -2.89 24.56 22.37
C GLN A 256 -2.74 23.03 22.43
N LEU A 257 -1.54 22.52 22.72
CA LEU A 257 -1.31 21.10 22.93
C LEU A 257 -2.11 20.54 24.11
N GLN A 258 -2.25 21.31 25.19
CA GLN A 258 -3.08 20.93 26.37
C GLN A 258 -4.58 20.91 26.05
N TRP A 259 -5.03 21.72 25.10
CA TRP A 259 -6.44 21.78 24.72
C TRP A 259 -6.85 20.59 23.83
N ALA A 260 -5.92 20.01 23.07
CA ALA A 260 -6.20 19.03 22.03
C ALA A 260 -6.47 17.63 22.59
N ASP A 261 -7.32 16.86 21.92
CA ASP A 261 -7.49 15.43 22.10
C ASP A 261 -6.65 14.64 21.07
N ALA A 262 -6.24 15.30 19.98
CA ALA A 262 -5.29 14.77 18.99
C ALA A 262 -4.60 15.91 18.21
N VAL A 263 -3.43 15.63 17.64
CA VAL A 263 -2.61 16.65 16.95
C VAL A 263 -2.16 16.17 15.58
N VAL A 264 -2.27 17.02 14.55
CA VAL A 264 -1.56 16.90 13.26
C VAL A 264 -0.46 17.94 13.22
N PHE A 265 0.75 17.53 12.92
CA PHE A 265 1.90 18.42 12.82
C PHE A 265 2.72 18.17 11.57
N GLY A 266 3.01 19.24 10.83
CA GLY A 266 4.02 19.20 9.76
C GLY A 266 3.62 19.73 8.41
N PRO A 267 2.38 19.57 7.91
CA PRO A 267 2.03 20.00 6.57
C PRO A 267 2.33 21.50 6.33
N GLY A 268 3.30 21.78 5.45
CA GLY A 268 3.64 23.13 5.02
C GLY A 268 4.19 24.07 6.09
N ILE A 269 4.80 23.55 7.16
CA ILE A 269 5.41 24.41 8.22
C ILE A 269 6.79 24.94 7.83
N GLY A 270 7.41 24.38 6.75
CA GLY A 270 8.78 24.61 6.36
C GLY A 270 9.78 23.85 7.23
N THR A 271 11.09 24.02 6.94
CA THR A 271 12.20 23.32 7.65
C THR A 271 13.17 24.29 8.35
N GLY A 272 12.80 25.57 8.46
CA GLY A 272 13.61 26.61 9.10
C GLY A 272 13.66 26.50 10.63
N GLN A 273 14.36 27.43 11.27
CA GLN A 273 14.55 27.41 12.73
C GLN A 273 13.24 27.41 13.52
N ARG A 274 12.24 28.21 13.08
CA ARG A 274 10.90 28.22 13.70
C ARG A 274 10.29 26.83 13.72
N ALA A 275 10.25 26.16 12.57
CA ALA A 275 9.69 24.81 12.46
C ALA A 275 10.45 23.78 13.31
N ARG A 276 11.79 23.89 13.39
CA ARG A 276 12.63 23.04 14.24
C ARG A 276 12.33 23.24 15.74
N ARG A 277 12.18 24.50 16.21
CA ARG A 277 11.76 24.78 17.60
C ARG A 277 10.38 24.17 17.87
N MET A 278 9.40 24.42 17.00
CA MET A 278 8.07 23.83 17.12
C MET A 278 8.11 22.29 17.17
N THR A 279 8.95 21.64 16.34
CA THR A 279 9.11 20.18 16.37
C THR A 279 9.60 19.70 17.73
N SER A 280 10.61 20.34 18.31
CA SER A 280 11.12 20.01 19.64
C SER A 280 10.04 20.19 20.72
N THR A 281 9.31 21.29 20.68
CA THR A 281 8.20 21.57 21.62
C THR A 281 7.08 20.53 21.51
N VAL A 282 6.64 20.21 20.29
CA VAL A 282 5.58 19.21 20.05
C VAL A 282 5.99 17.85 20.56
N LEU A 283 7.19 17.35 20.19
CA LEU A 283 7.66 16.03 20.64
C LEU A 283 7.85 15.96 22.17
N ALA A 284 8.32 17.02 22.79
CA ALA A 284 8.54 17.04 24.22
C ALA A 284 7.24 17.18 25.04
N GLN A 285 6.24 17.93 24.54
CA GLN A 285 5.07 18.34 25.33
C GLN A 285 3.75 17.70 24.90
N CYS A 286 3.62 17.16 23.70
CA CYS A 286 2.40 16.48 23.27
C CYS A 286 2.14 15.24 24.14
N ARG A 287 0.89 15.05 24.59
CA ARG A 287 0.45 13.93 25.45
C ARG A 287 -0.75 13.21 24.88
N VAL A 288 -1.18 13.61 23.70
CA VAL A 288 -2.31 13.05 22.96
C VAL A 288 -1.81 12.50 21.64
N PRO A 289 -2.54 11.60 20.97
CA PRO A 289 -2.12 11.02 19.70
C PRO A 289 -1.64 12.07 18.69
N LEU A 290 -0.50 11.79 18.04
CA LEU A 290 0.22 12.73 17.20
C LEU A 290 0.47 12.16 15.80
N VAL A 291 -0.04 12.84 14.78
CA VAL A 291 0.31 12.57 13.36
C VAL A 291 1.42 13.52 12.93
N LEU A 292 2.50 12.96 12.39
CA LEU A 292 3.64 13.67 11.81
C LEU A 292 3.69 13.43 10.29
N ASP A 293 3.68 14.51 9.52
CA ASP A 293 3.68 14.44 8.05
C ASP A 293 4.58 15.53 7.44
N ALA A 294 4.97 15.34 6.20
CA ALA A 294 5.63 16.34 5.36
C ALA A 294 6.88 16.98 6.00
N ASP A 295 6.86 18.29 6.24
CA ASP A 295 8.03 19.02 6.75
C ASP A 295 8.47 18.58 8.16
N ALA A 296 7.55 18.10 8.99
CA ALA A 296 7.93 17.50 10.26
C ALA A 296 8.80 16.25 10.07
N LEU A 297 8.47 15.40 9.11
CA LEU A 297 9.29 14.22 8.76
C LEU A 297 10.66 14.62 8.21
N ASN A 298 10.70 15.68 7.41
CA ASN A 298 11.97 16.22 6.88
C ASN A 298 12.89 16.74 7.99
N ILE A 299 12.33 17.39 9.00
CA ILE A 299 13.10 17.88 10.18
C ILE A 299 13.59 16.69 11.03
N ILE A 300 12.70 15.73 11.30
CA ILE A 300 13.02 14.54 12.08
C ILE A 300 14.05 13.66 11.37
N ALA A 301 14.07 13.65 10.03
CA ALA A 301 15.05 12.90 9.26
C ALA A 301 16.51 13.31 9.54
N ASP A 302 16.77 14.51 10.02
CA ASP A 302 18.11 14.94 10.44
C ASP A 302 18.56 14.20 11.73
N GLN A 303 17.60 13.91 12.63
CA GLN A 303 17.83 13.25 13.91
C GLN A 303 16.61 12.41 14.32
N PRO A 304 16.42 11.20 13.74
CA PRO A 304 15.24 10.37 13.98
C PRO A 304 15.04 9.95 15.45
N GLU A 305 16.10 9.95 16.25
CA GLU A 305 16.09 9.64 17.68
C GLU A 305 15.22 10.62 18.50
N LEU A 306 14.88 11.78 17.94
CA LEU A 306 13.92 12.72 18.56
C LEU A 306 12.55 12.07 18.79
N LEU A 307 12.15 11.10 17.98
CA LEU A 307 10.89 10.35 18.16
C LEU A 307 10.83 9.65 19.53
N GLN A 308 11.97 9.26 20.10
CA GLN A 308 12.02 8.59 21.41
C GLN A 308 11.73 9.55 22.59
N GLN A 309 11.72 10.86 22.34
CA GLN A 309 11.36 11.86 23.35
C GLN A 309 9.85 11.98 23.54
N ALA A 310 9.07 11.57 22.56
CA ALA A 310 7.62 11.65 22.62
C ALA A 310 7.05 10.69 23.68
N LYS A 311 6.00 11.14 24.37
CA LYS A 311 5.31 10.37 25.43
C LYS A 311 3.87 10.08 25.01
N THR A 312 3.68 9.81 23.74
CA THR A 312 2.36 9.56 23.13
C THR A 312 2.52 8.69 21.90
N ASP A 313 1.43 8.11 21.45
CA ASP A 313 1.40 7.35 20.20
C ASP A 313 1.61 8.28 19.00
N ILE A 314 2.55 7.89 18.14
CA ILE A 314 2.90 8.64 16.94
C ILE A 314 2.50 7.84 15.70
N ILE A 315 1.82 8.52 14.77
CA ILE A 315 1.66 8.05 13.39
C ILE A 315 2.56 8.91 12.49
N LEU A 316 3.39 8.24 11.71
CA LEU A 316 4.18 8.86 10.63
C LEU A 316 3.56 8.51 9.29
N THR A 317 3.48 9.48 8.38
CA THR A 317 2.88 9.27 7.06
C THR A 317 3.87 9.55 5.91
N PRO A 318 5.07 8.92 5.90
CA PRO A 318 6.07 9.18 4.88
C PRO A 318 5.65 8.64 3.50
N HIS A 319 6.00 9.36 2.42
CA HIS A 319 6.14 8.80 1.08
C HIS A 319 7.56 8.21 0.90
N PRO A 320 7.87 7.41 -0.16
CA PRO A 320 9.17 6.77 -0.30
C PRO A 320 10.37 7.73 -0.21
N GLY A 321 10.25 8.96 -0.72
CA GLY A 321 11.29 9.96 -0.61
C GLY A 321 11.52 10.49 0.80
N GLU A 322 10.48 10.63 1.63
CA GLU A 322 10.57 10.97 3.06
C GLU A 322 11.15 9.80 3.85
N MET A 323 10.71 8.57 3.55
CA MET A 323 11.24 7.35 4.17
C MET A 323 12.73 7.16 3.86
N SER A 324 13.15 7.44 2.64
CA SER A 324 14.56 7.46 2.23
C SER A 324 15.39 8.41 3.10
N ARG A 325 14.90 9.62 3.37
CA ARG A 325 15.57 10.59 4.25
C ARG A 325 15.62 10.12 5.72
N LEU A 326 14.52 9.57 6.22
CA LEU A 326 14.42 9.03 7.59
C LEU A 326 15.36 7.85 7.84
N THR A 327 15.50 6.96 6.86
CA THR A 327 16.28 5.71 6.98
C THR A 327 17.70 5.83 6.45
N LYS A 328 18.01 6.92 5.70
CA LYS A 328 19.28 7.13 4.97
C LYS A 328 19.53 6.06 3.89
N LYS A 329 18.47 5.46 3.36
CA LYS A 329 18.52 4.46 2.28
C LYS A 329 18.07 5.06 0.94
N PRO A 330 18.53 4.55 -0.21
CA PRO A 330 18.07 5.00 -1.52
C PRO A 330 16.55 4.78 -1.70
N VAL A 331 15.89 5.66 -2.45
CA VAL A 331 14.45 5.50 -2.76
C VAL A 331 14.16 4.19 -3.49
N SER A 332 15.06 3.75 -4.38
CA SER A 332 14.93 2.46 -5.08
C SER A 332 14.91 1.27 -4.13
N GLU A 333 15.70 1.31 -3.05
CA GLU A 333 15.68 0.26 -2.02
C GLU A 333 14.37 0.31 -1.23
N ILE A 334 13.90 1.50 -0.84
CA ILE A 334 12.61 1.65 -0.13
C ILE A 334 11.46 1.08 -0.95
N LEU A 335 11.40 1.36 -2.25
CA LEU A 335 10.34 0.86 -3.13
C LEU A 335 10.33 -0.66 -3.23
N THR A 336 11.49 -1.30 -3.32
CA THR A 336 11.60 -2.78 -3.41
C THR A 336 11.45 -3.48 -2.06
N THR A 337 11.55 -2.75 -0.93
CA THR A 337 11.43 -3.28 0.43
C THR A 337 10.37 -2.52 1.25
N LEU A 338 9.26 -2.15 0.63
CA LEU A 338 8.28 -1.22 1.21
C LEU A 338 7.78 -1.69 2.58
N GLU A 339 7.30 -2.94 2.67
CA GLU A 339 6.81 -3.55 3.90
C GLU A 339 7.91 -3.63 4.96
N GLN A 340 9.06 -4.20 4.61
CA GLN A 340 10.19 -4.36 5.54
C GLN A 340 10.72 -3.01 6.05
N SER A 341 10.75 -2.00 5.18
CA SER A 341 11.16 -0.64 5.55
C SER A 341 10.21 -0.02 6.57
N ALA A 342 8.89 -0.14 6.33
CA ALA A 342 7.87 0.35 7.26
C ALA A 342 7.93 -0.38 8.61
N GLU A 343 8.01 -1.71 8.61
CA GLU A 343 8.09 -2.53 9.83
C GLU A 343 9.34 -2.25 10.66
N THR A 344 10.51 -2.21 10.00
CA THR A 344 11.79 -1.96 10.69
C THR A 344 11.76 -0.61 11.37
N PHE A 345 11.22 0.40 10.70
CA PHE A 345 11.12 1.75 11.25
C PHE A 345 10.11 1.82 12.40
N ALA A 346 8.92 1.23 12.22
CA ALA A 346 7.88 1.18 13.24
C ALA A 346 8.38 0.49 14.52
N LYS A 347 9.04 -0.66 14.42
CA LYS A 347 9.62 -1.40 15.54
C LYS A 347 10.75 -0.63 16.24
N ARG A 348 11.65 -0.01 15.47
CA ARG A 348 12.81 0.72 16.03
C ARG A 348 12.39 1.91 16.89
N PHE A 349 11.38 2.66 16.46
CA PHE A 349 10.97 3.90 17.10
C PHE A 349 9.66 3.80 17.88
N HIS A 350 9.04 2.61 17.94
CA HIS A 350 7.74 2.37 18.58
C HIS A 350 6.64 3.30 18.06
N VAL A 351 6.50 3.39 16.74
CA VAL A 351 5.56 4.26 16.04
C VAL A 351 4.68 3.45 15.09
N ILE A 352 3.59 4.04 14.63
CA ILE A 352 2.83 3.56 13.49
C ILE A 352 3.40 4.23 12.24
N CYS A 353 3.85 3.43 11.27
CA CYS A 353 4.41 3.91 10.02
C CYS A 353 3.44 3.64 8.87
N VAL A 354 2.87 4.70 8.30
CA VAL A 354 1.99 4.66 7.13
C VAL A 354 2.81 5.06 5.91
N LEU A 355 3.50 4.10 5.31
CA LEU A 355 4.37 4.32 4.15
C LEU A 355 3.52 4.37 2.87
N LYS A 356 3.38 5.58 2.34
CA LYS A 356 2.52 5.89 1.18
C LYS A 356 3.20 5.45 -0.11
N ASP A 357 2.50 4.63 -0.89
CA ASP A 357 2.85 4.31 -2.27
C ASP A 357 1.56 3.98 -3.03
N PHE A 358 1.63 3.38 -4.22
CA PHE A 358 0.46 2.92 -4.97
C PHE A 358 -0.48 2.09 -4.07
N HIS A 359 0.07 1.11 -3.35
CA HIS A 359 -0.59 0.48 -2.20
C HIS A 359 0.13 0.89 -0.92
N THR A 360 -0.58 1.61 -0.07
CA THR A 360 0.00 2.10 1.19
C THR A 360 0.18 0.95 2.19
N VAL A 361 1.37 0.88 2.77
CA VAL A 361 1.69 -0.09 3.83
C VAL A 361 1.64 0.60 5.18
N THR A 362 0.84 0.08 6.10
CA THR A 362 0.77 0.53 7.49
C THR A 362 1.35 -0.53 8.41
N ALA A 363 2.50 -0.25 9.00
CA ALA A 363 3.16 -1.11 9.97
C ALA A 363 2.99 -0.54 11.39
N VAL A 364 2.64 -1.42 12.33
CA VAL A 364 2.55 -1.09 13.75
C VAL A 364 3.67 -1.77 14.55
N SER A 365 4.02 -1.20 15.68
CA SER A 365 5.18 -1.66 16.47
C SER A 365 5.06 -3.08 17.02
N ASP A 366 3.85 -3.61 17.16
CA ASP A 366 3.57 -4.98 17.63
C ASP A 366 3.77 -6.06 16.56
N GLY A 367 4.13 -5.66 15.34
CA GLY A 367 4.45 -6.56 14.23
C GLY A 367 3.32 -6.82 13.24
N MET A 368 2.12 -6.25 13.43
CA MET A 368 1.07 -6.30 12.41
C MET A 368 1.33 -5.28 11.31
N THR A 369 1.13 -5.71 10.07
CA THR A 369 1.24 -4.88 8.88
C THR A 369 -0.07 -4.96 8.08
N TYR A 370 -0.53 -3.82 7.58
CA TYR A 370 -1.73 -3.72 6.77
C TYR A 370 -1.41 -3.11 5.41
N VAL A 371 -1.93 -3.72 4.35
CA VAL A 371 -1.82 -3.19 2.99
C VAL A 371 -3.17 -2.63 2.57
N ASN A 372 -3.21 -1.36 2.22
CA ASN A 372 -4.42 -0.73 1.70
C ASN A 372 -4.44 -0.82 0.16
N LEU A 373 -5.42 -1.52 -0.38
CA LEU A 373 -5.61 -1.72 -1.82
C LEU A 373 -6.52 -0.66 -2.45
N SER A 374 -7.12 0.22 -1.63
CA SER A 374 -7.95 1.32 -2.13
C SER A 374 -7.08 2.47 -2.60
N GLY A 375 -7.50 3.13 -3.64
CA GLY A 375 -6.78 4.26 -4.22
C GLY A 375 -6.68 4.14 -5.73
N ASN A 376 -6.14 5.17 -6.35
CA ASN A 376 -5.88 5.21 -7.79
C ASN A 376 -4.86 6.30 -8.12
N ASN A 377 -4.33 6.28 -9.34
CA ASN A 377 -3.32 7.23 -9.81
C ASN A 377 -3.80 8.69 -9.87
N GLY A 378 -5.10 8.96 -9.85
CA GLY A 378 -5.65 10.32 -9.73
C GLY A 378 -5.35 10.99 -8.39
N MET A 379 -4.91 10.22 -7.38
CA MET A 379 -4.43 10.76 -6.10
C MET A 379 -3.03 11.38 -6.19
N ALA A 380 -2.31 11.19 -7.30
CA ALA A 380 -0.99 11.79 -7.54
C ALA A 380 -1.15 13.28 -7.94
N THR A 381 -1.64 14.09 -7.00
CA THR A 381 -1.86 15.54 -7.15
C THR A 381 -1.41 16.29 -5.90
N ALA A 382 -1.06 17.56 -6.06
CA ALA A 382 -0.68 18.41 -4.94
C ALA A 382 -1.79 18.53 -3.90
N GLY A 383 -1.43 18.43 -2.62
CA GLY A 383 -2.36 18.52 -1.49
C GLY A 383 -3.03 17.20 -1.09
N SER A 384 -2.86 16.10 -1.84
CA SER A 384 -3.41 14.79 -1.44
C SER A 384 -2.84 14.29 -0.12
N GLY A 385 -1.54 14.50 0.13
CA GLY A 385 -0.89 14.21 1.42
C GLY A 385 -1.50 15.02 2.56
N ASP A 386 -1.71 16.33 2.36
CA ASP A 386 -2.31 17.20 3.38
C ASP A 386 -3.73 16.76 3.74
N VAL A 387 -4.52 16.34 2.75
CA VAL A 387 -5.86 15.76 2.96
C VAL A 387 -5.76 14.47 3.76
N LEU A 388 -4.79 13.62 3.45
CA LEU A 388 -4.58 12.35 4.15
C LEU A 388 -4.18 12.57 5.61
N ALA A 389 -3.25 13.51 5.89
CA ALA A 389 -2.85 13.88 7.24
C ALA A 389 -4.06 14.32 8.08
N GLY A 390 -4.96 15.12 7.51
CA GLY A 390 -6.21 15.54 8.17
C GLY A 390 -7.21 14.40 8.39
N LYS A 391 -7.13 13.30 7.61
CA LYS A 391 -8.02 12.13 7.74
C LYS A 391 -7.56 11.13 8.81
N HIS A 392 -6.27 10.89 8.95
CA HIS A 392 -5.73 9.86 9.85
C HIS A 392 -6.13 10.03 11.31
N ILE A 393 -6.46 11.24 11.69
CA ILE A 393 -6.77 11.56 13.09
C ILE A 393 -8.09 10.97 13.58
N LEU A 394 -9.05 10.68 12.68
CA LEU A 394 -10.34 10.15 13.10
C LEU A 394 -10.19 8.78 13.78
N PHE A 395 -9.29 7.94 13.27
CA PHE A 395 -9.01 6.61 13.82
C PHE A 395 -8.32 6.64 15.20
N MET A 396 -7.91 7.81 15.67
CA MET A 396 -7.26 7.98 16.97
C MET A 396 -8.17 8.61 18.02
N ILE A 397 -9.27 9.24 17.61
CA ILE A 397 -10.22 9.92 18.53
C ILE A 397 -11.37 8.96 18.92
N PHE A 398 -11.61 7.92 18.12
CA PHE A 398 -12.63 6.89 18.34
C PHE A 398 -12.00 5.52 18.58
#